data_9e88be40b14723422a7a0c5a7a0f9f69
#
_entry.id   9e88be40b14723422a7a0c5a7a0f9f69
#
_cell.length_a   1.000
_cell.length_b   1.000
_cell.length_c   1.000
_cell.angle_alpha   90.00
_cell.angle_beta   90.00
_cell.angle_gamma   90.00
#
_symmetry.space_group_name_H-M   'P 1'
#
loop_
_entity.id
_entity.type
_entity.pdbx_description
1 polymer ?
#
loop_
_entity_poly.entity_id
_entity_poly.type
_entity_poly.pdbx_seq_one_letter_code
_entity_poly.pdbx_strand_id
1 'polypeptide(L)'
;MKVKTTNRESIERIFTEALAIPSFTNTETEQGIEGYLDQRIGQIPYFKEHPDHFGRYQVPQDHLHRSVNWALVDKGKKKTVILFHHHDTVDLEDYGNLAEIALDSDQVAEALKILDRRPDMQEDLASGEWKFGRGSCDMKA
;
A
#
# COMPACT_ATOMS: atom_id res chain seq x y z
N MET A 1 2.54 28.24 -6.99
CA MET A 1 2.31 27.28 -5.89
C MET A 1 3.46 26.28 -5.90
N LYS A 2 4.37 26.34 -4.90
CA LYS A 2 5.41 25.30 -4.78
C LYS A 2 4.72 24.02 -4.33
N VAL A 3 4.75 22.97 -5.15
CA VAL A 3 4.36 21.63 -4.73
C VAL A 3 5.31 21.26 -3.59
N LYS A 4 4.80 21.08 -2.38
CA LYS A 4 5.57 20.48 -1.29
C LYS A 4 5.89 19.05 -1.76
N THR A 5 7.12 18.81 -2.12
CA THR A 5 7.61 17.49 -2.43
C THR A 5 7.37 16.63 -1.17
N THR A 6 6.60 15.57 -1.32
CA THR A 6 6.47 14.55 -0.27
C THR A 6 7.89 14.07 0.01
N ASN A 7 8.34 14.15 1.25
CA ASN A 7 9.68 13.71 1.58
C ASN A 7 9.74 12.17 1.61
N ARG A 8 10.93 11.62 1.45
CA ARG A 8 11.19 10.17 1.47
C ARG A 8 10.57 9.49 2.70
N GLU A 9 10.77 10.06 3.88
CA GLU A 9 10.23 9.51 5.15
C GLU A 9 8.70 9.35 5.15
N SER A 10 7.98 10.31 4.55
CA SER A 10 6.52 10.23 4.44
C SER A 10 6.08 9.12 3.48
N ILE A 11 6.80 8.93 2.38
CA ILE A 11 6.52 7.86 1.41
C ILE A 11 6.80 6.51 2.07
N GLU A 12 7.96 6.33 2.68
CA GLU A 12 8.37 5.09 3.36
C GLU A 12 7.37 4.72 4.46
N ARG A 13 6.94 5.69 5.26
CA ARG A 13 5.96 5.45 6.31
C ARG A 13 4.61 4.99 5.75
N ILE A 14 4.06 5.68 4.76
CA ILE A 14 2.78 5.31 4.14
C ILE A 14 2.88 3.92 3.53
N PHE A 15 3.98 3.64 2.86
CA PHE A 15 4.24 2.35 2.24
C PHE A 15 4.33 1.22 3.27
N THR A 16 5.11 1.40 4.34
CA THR A 16 5.24 0.42 5.41
C THR A 16 3.91 0.18 6.14
N GLU A 17 3.15 1.24 6.41
CA GLU A 17 1.81 1.14 6.99
C GLU A 17 0.87 0.32 6.08
N ALA A 18 0.91 0.56 4.76
CA ALA A 18 0.09 -0.18 3.80
C ALA A 18 0.52 -1.65 3.67
N LEU A 19 1.83 -1.94 3.72
CA LEU A 19 2.34 -3.32 3.71
C LEU A 19 1.85 -4.15 4.89
N ALA A 20 1.76 -3.55 6.07
CA ALA A 20 1.33 -4.22 7.29
C ALA A 20 -0.16 -4.62 7.28
N ILE A 21 -0.95 -4.12 6.34
CA ILE A 21 -2.37 -4.44 6.25
C ILE A 21 -2.56 -5.62 5.29
N PRO A 22 -3.10 -6.76 5.74
CA PRO A 22 -3.43 -7.85 4.83
C PRO A 22 -4.51 -7.41 3.84
N SER A 23 -4.32 -7.77 2.57
CA SER A 23 -5.29 -7.53 1.50
C SER A 23 -5.21 -8.64 0.45
N PHE A 24 -5.36 -9.88 0.91
CA PHE A 24 -5.18 -11.04 0.03
C PHE A 24 -6.33 -11.17 -0.95
N THR A 25 -5.96 -11.34 -2.21
CA THR A 25 -6.88 -11.46 -3.34
C THR A 25 -8.02 -12.43 -3.06
N ASN A 26 -9.24 -11.99 -3.29
CA ASN A 26 -10.46 -12.76 -3.13
C ASN A 26 -10.74 -13.25 -1.69
N THR A 27 -10.33 -12.45 -0.70
CA THR A 27 -10.63 -12.66 0.71
C THR A 27 -11.24 -11.41 1.36
N GLU A 28 -11.87 -11.58 2.53
CA GLU A 28 -12.41 -10.46 3.30
C GLU A 28 -11.33 -9.46 3.78
N THR A 29 -10.06 -9.87 3.76
CA THR A 29 -8.95 -9.00 4.18
C THR A 29 -8.75 -7.80 3.25
N GLU A 30 -9.21 -7.87 1.99
CA GLU A 30 -9.16 -6.75 1.06
C GLU A 30 -9.85 -5.48 1.60
N GLN A 31 -10.88 -5.62 2.45
CA GLN A 31 -11.57 -4.47 3.05
C GLN A 31 -10.69 -3.66 4.02
N GLY A 32 -9.66 -4.29 4.59
CA GLY A 32 -8.76 -3.63 5.54
C GLY A 32 -8.01 -2.45 4.92
N ILE A 33 -7.47 -2.62 3.72
CA ILE A 33 -6.74 -1.57 3.02
C ILE A 33 -7.68 -0.43 2.56
N GLU A 34 -8.94 -0.73 2.24
CA GLU A 34 -9.93 0.29 1.87
C GLU A 34 -10.13 1.31 3.01
N GLY A 35 -10.24 0.83 4.26
CA GLY A 35 -10.37 1.69 5.45
C GLY A 35 -9.14 2.55 5.68
N TYR A 36 -7.97 1.99 5.49
CA TYR A 36 -6.71 2.72 5.59
C TYR A 36 -6.64 3.85 4.54
N LEU A 37 -6.98 3.55 3.29
CA LEU A 37 -6.98 4.54 2.20
C LEU A 37 -7.93 5.71 2.50
N ASP A 38 -9.14 5.45 2.96
CA ASP A 38 -10.09 6.51 3.36
C ASP A 38 -9.52 7.41 4.44
N GLN A 39 -8.95 6.81 5.48
CA GLN A 39 -8.35 7.56 6.57
C GLN A 39 -7.19 8.43 6.07
N ARG A 40 -6.32 7.89 5.22
CA ARG A 40 -5.17 8.61 4.67
C ARG A 40 -5.58 9.74 3.74
N ILE A 41 -6.53 9.50 2.84
CA ILE A 41 -7.06 10.50 1.92
C ILE A 41 -7.74 11.62 2.70
N GLY A 42 -8.59 11.28 3.67
CA GLY A 42 -9.30 12.27 4.49
C GLY A 42 -8.39 13.15 5.35
N GLN A 43 -7.14 12.77 5.59
CA GLN A 43 -6.16 13.61 6.30
C GLN A 43 -5.53 14.70 5.40
N ILE A 44 -5.62 14.56 4.08
CA ILE A 44 -5.06 15.51 3.13
C ILE A 44 -5.84 16.83 3.19
N PRO A 45 -5.18 18.00 3.33
CA PRO A 45 -5.87 19.29 3.49
C PRO A 45 -6.93 19.56 2.41
N TYR A 46 -6.66 19.23 1.17
CA TYR A 46 -7.61 19.40 0.07
C TYR A 46 -8.93 18.63 0.33
N PHE A 47 -8.85 17.40 0.78
CA PHE A 47 -10.05 16.57 1.01
C PHE A 47 -10.76 16.91 2.32
N LYS A 48 -10.09 17.56 3.28
CA LYS A 48 -10.77 18.16 4.43
C LYS A 48 -11.67 19.34 4.03
N GLU A 49 -11.25 20.09 3.02
CA GLU A 49 -12.02 21.21 2.45
C GLU A 49 -13.07 20.74 1.44
N HIS A 50 -12.89 19.56 0.86
CA HIS A 50 -13.75 18.95 -0.15
C HIS A 50 -14.09 17.50 0.22
N PRO A 51 -14.89 17.26 1.26
CA PRO A 51 -15.17 15.92 1.76
C PRO A 51 -16.00 15.05 0.79
N ASP A 52 -16.67 15.68 -0.17
CA ASP A 52 -17.42 15.05 -1.25
C ASP A 52 -16.56 14.69 -2.48
N HIS A 53 -15.25 14.99 -2.44
CA HIS A 53 -14.31 14.68 -3.51
C HIS A 53 -13.54 13.36 -3.29
N PHE A 54 -13.90 12.56 -2.31
CA PHE A 54 -13.37 11.21 -2.13
C PHE A 54 -14.40 10.31 -1.45
N GLY A 55 -14.20 9.02 -1.53
CA GLY A 55 -15.08 8.05 -0.89
C GLY A 55 -14.93 6.65 -1.46
N ARG A 56 -15.90 5.82 -1.19
CA ARG A 56 -15.97 4.44 -1.68
C ARG A 56 -17.19 4.25 -2.57
N TYR A 57 -16.99 3.48 -3.61
CA TYR A 57 -18.07 2.94 -4.42
C TYR A 57 -18.13 1.43 -4.16
N GLN A 58 -19.16 0.97 -3.49
CA GLN A 58 -19.34 -0.44 -3.21
C GLN A 58 -19.62 -1.21 -4.49
N VAL A 59 -18.88 -2.29 -4.73
CA VAL A 59 -19.06 -3.13 -5.90
C VAL A 59 -20.41 -3.85 -5.78
N PRO A 60 -21.34 -3.65 -6.73
CA PRO A 60 -22.66 -4.28 -6.66
C PRO A 60 -22.55 -5.81 -6.71
N GLN A 61 -23.30 -6.49 -5.83
CA GLN A 61 -23.40 -7.95 -5.78
C GLN A 61 -22.06 -8.67 -5.48
N ASP A 62 -21.05 -7.98 -5.01
CA ASP A 62 -19.82 -8.61 -4.57
C ASP A 62 -20.05 -9.31 -3.20
N HIS A 63 -19.82 -10.61 -3.15
CA HIS A 63 -20.03 -11.42 -1.95
C HIS A 63 -19.05 -11.09 -0.81
N LEU A 64 -17.90 -10.48 -1.13
CA LEU A 64 -16.92 -9.98 -0.16
C LEU A 64 -17.18 -8.53 0.26
N HIS A 65 -18.22 -7.88 -0.28
CA HIS A 65 -18.58 -6.49 0.02
C HIS A 65 -17.46 -5.48 -0.20
N ARG A 66 -16.58 -5.73 -1.18
CA ARG A 66 -15.46 -4.84 -1.51
C ARG A 66 -15.94 -3.55 -2.13
N SER A 67 -15.09 -2.54 -2.03
CA SER A 67 -15.36 -1.22 -2.58
C SER A 67 -14.19 -0.72 -3.42
N VAL A 68 -14.47 0.24 -4.29
CA VAL A 68 -13.45 1.01 -5.00
C VAL A 68 -13.27 2.33 -4.27
N ASN A 69 -12.10 2.57 -3.69
CA ASN A 69 -11.75 3.90 -3.20
C ASN A 69 -11.50 4.84 -4.38
N TRP A 70 -12.03 6.04 -4.30
CA TRP A 70 -11.85 7.06 -5.32
C TRP A 70 -11.55 8.41 -4.69
N ALA A 71 -10.77 9.22 -5.37
CA ALA A 71 -10.47 10.58 -4.96
C ALA A 71 -10.33 11.50 -6.18
N LEU A 72 -10.92 12.67 -6.12
CA LEU A 72 -10.92 13.66 -7.19
C LEU A 72 -10.27 14.95 -6.73
N VAL A 73 -9.18 15.35 -7.39
CA VAL A 73 -8.61 16.69 -7.23
C VAL A 73 -9.07 17.55 -8.40
N ASP A 74 -10.14 18.32 -8.20
CA ASP A 74 -10.64 19.25 -9.20
C ASP A 74 -9.92 20.60 -9.10
N LYS A 75 -9.31 21.02 -10.20
CA LYS A 75 -8.64 22.31 -10.37
C LYS A 75 -9.28 23.14 -11.49
N GLY A 76 -10.50 22.83 -11.89
CA GLY A 76 -11.24 23.53 -12.94
C GLY A 76 -10.56 23.47 -14.31
N LYS A 77 -9.81 22.40 -14.63
CA LYS A 77 -9.13 22.22 -15.90
C LYS A 77 -9.93 21.35 -16.86
N LYS A 78 -9.72 21.57 -18.16
CA LYS A 78 -10.43 20.82 -19.21
C LYS A 78 -9.95 19.38 -19.40
N LYS A 79 -8.76 19.03 -18.88
CA LYS A 79 -8.18 17.71 -18.99
C LYS A 79 -8.13 17.04 -17.62
N THR A 80 -8.53 15.79 -17.57
CA THR A 80 -8.46 14.93 -16.39
C THR A 80 -7.42 13.83 -16.64
N VAL A 81 -6.62 13.52 -15.62
CA VAL A 81 -5.76 12.36 -15.58
C VAL A 81 -6.39 11.41 -14.55
N ILE A 82 -6.59 10.17 -14.94
CA ILE A 82 -7.05 9.11 -14.05
C ILE A 82 -5.85 8.24 -13.75
N LEU A 83 -5.53 8.10 -12.45
CA LEU A 83 -4.60 7.12 -11.95
C LEU A 83 -5.44 5.94 -11.46
N PHE A 84 -5.18 4.78 -12.01
CA PHE A 84 -5.87 3.54 -11.66
C PHE A 84 -4.86 2.54 -11.11
N HIS A 85 -5.22 1.92 -9.98
CA HIS A 85 -4.33 1.06 -9.24
C HIS A 85 -5.15 0.02 -8.47
N HIS A 86 -4.63 -1.19 -8.29
CA HIS A 86 -5.20 -2.17 -7.38
C HIS A 86 -4.29 -2.34 -6.15
N HIS A 87 -4.82 -2.88 -5.07
CA HIS A 87 -4.14 -2.97 -3.79
C HIS A 87 -4.20 -4.37 -3.16
N ASP A 88 -4.86 -5.31 -3.82
CA ASP A 88 -4.85 -6.70 -3.38
C ASP A 88 -3.51 -7.38 -3.70
N THR A 89 -3.15 -8.32 -2.89
CA THR A 89 -1.92 -9.12 -3.01
C THR A 89 -2.24 -10.60 -3.01
N VAL A 90 -1.36 -11.42 -3.55
CA VAL A 90 -1.45 -12.87 -3.37
C VAL A 90 -1.24 -13.24 -1.89
N ASP A 91 -1.56 -14.47 -1.52
CA ASP A 91 -1.42 -15.00 -0.17
C ASP A 91 0.05 -15.10 0.30
N LEU A 92 0.26 -15.76 1.42
CA LEU A 92 1.58 -15.91 2.07
C LEU A 92 2.19 -17.30 1.88
N GLU A 93 1.64 -18.17 1.03
CA GLU A 93 2.12 -19.54 0.88
C GLU A 93 3.60 -19.59 0.46
N ASP A 94 4.02 -18.69 -0.42
CA ASP A 94 5.40 -18.60 -0.90
C ASP A 94 6.41 -18.22 0.20
N TYR A 95 5.95 -17.65 1.30
CA TYR A 95 6.80 -17.27 2.42
C TYR A 95 7.15 -18.46 3.33
N GLY A 96 6.43 -19.58 3.24
CA GLY A 96 6.70 -20.76 4.06
C GLY A 96 6.83 -20.43 5.55
N ASN A 97 7.99 -20.69 6.13
CA ASN A 97 8.27 -20.42 7.56
C ASN A 97 8.29 -18.92 7.92
N LEU A 98 8.34 -18.02 6.94
CA LEU A 98 8.31 -16.57 7.15
C LEU A 98 6.89 -16.00 7.04
N ALA A 99 5.86 -16.81 6.82
CA ALA A 99 4.49 -16.33 6.60
C ALA A 99 3.98 -15.44 7.75
N GLU A 100 4.30 -15.75 8.98
CA GLU A 100 3.86 -14.97 10.16
C GLU A 100 4.42 -13.55 10.19
N ILE A 101 5.57 -13.33 9.56
CA ILE A 101 6.25 -12.02 9.52
C ILE A 101 6.18 -11.36 8.14
N ALA A 102 5.58 -12.00 7.16
CA ALA A 102 5.62 -11.57 5.75
C ALA A 102 5.03 -10.18 5.47
N LEU A 103 4.23 -9.64 6.39
CA LEU A 103 3.68 -8.28 6.33
C LEU A 103 4.50 -7.25 7.13
N ASP A 104 5.54 -7.68 7.83
CA ASP A 104 6.45 -6.81 8.57
C ASP A 104 7.80 -6.72 7.84
N SER A 105 8.01 -5.60 7.16
CA SER A 105 9.18 -5.38 6.32
C SER A 105 10.50 -5.51 7.06
N ASP A 106 10.56 -5.07 8.31
CA ASP A 106 11.78 -5.06 9.09
C ASP A 106 12.10 -6.47 9.61
N GLN A 107 11.09 -7.23 10.04
CA GLN A 107 11.28 -8.62 10.46
C GLN A 107 11.67 -9.52 9.28
N VAL A 108 11.09 -9.32 8.10
CA VAL A 108 11.50 -10.04 6.89
C VAL A 108 12.98 -9.74 6.55
N ALA A 109 13.37 -8.47 6.58
CA ALA A 109 14.75 -8.08 6.32
C ALA A 109 15.74 -8.74 7.31
N GLU A 110 15.41 -8.77 8.60
CA GLU A 110 16.26 -9.45 9.61
C GLU A 110 16.35 -10.97 9.38
N ALA A 111 15.24 -11.61 9.04
CA ALA A 111 15.26 -13.04 8.71
C ALA A 111 16.10 -13.34 7.47
N LEU A 112 16.02 -12.51 6.43
CA LEU A 112 16.79 -12.68 5.19
C LEU A 112 18.31 -12.52 5.40
N LYS A 113 18.77 -11.70 6.35
CA LYS A 113 20.21 -11.61 6.69
C LYS A 113 20.80 -12.96 7.12
N ILE A 114 19.97 -13.84 7.68
CA ILE A 114 20.39 -15.15 8.16
C ILE A 114 20.16 -16.22 7.10
N LEU A 115 19.04 -16.17 6.41
CA LEU A 115 18.58 -17.23 5.50
C LEU A 115 19.19 -17.12 4.11
N ASP A 116 19.36 -15.92 3.59
CA ASP A 116 19.91 -15.70 2.25
C ASP A 116 21.35 -15.17 2.31
N ARG A 117 22.29 -16.01 1.93
CA ARG A 117 23.73 -15.71 1.97
C ARG A 117 24.28 -15.21 0.64
N ARG A 118 23.44 -14.97 -0.36
CA ARG A 118 23.89 -14.43 -1.65
C ARG A 118 24.47 -13.03 -1.47
N PRO A 119 25.63 -12.72 -2.09
CA PRO A 119 26.29 -11.42 -1.90
C PRO A 119 25.43 -10.22 -2.32
N ASP A 120 24.70 -10.33 -3.42
CA ASP A 120 23.78 -9.31 -3.92
C ASP A 120 22.65 -9.01 -2.91
N MET A 121 22.03 -10.04 -2.36
CA MET A 121 21.02 -9.89 -1.33
C MET A 121 21.58 -9.25 -0.05
N GLN A 122 22.79 -9.63 0.36
CA GLN A 122 23.42 -9.04 1.53
C GLN A 122 23.77 -7.56 1.32
N GLU A 123 24.16 -7.18 0.09
CA GLU A 123 24.38 -5.78 -0.28
C GLU A 123 23.08 -4.97 -0.21
N ASP A 124 22.00 -5.49 -0.79
CA ASP A 124 20.67 -4.86 -0.75
C ASP A 124 20.18 -4.67 0.68
N LEU A 125 20.28 -5.72 1.52
CA LEU A 125 19.90 -5.65 2.93
C LEU A 125 20.72 -4.62 3.72
N ALA A 126 22.03 -4.51 3.42
CA ALA A 126 22.92 -3.56 4.07
C ALA A 126 22.68 -2.11 3.63
N SER A 127 22.20 -1.89 2.41
CA SER A 127 21.93 -0.55 1.86
C SER A 127 20.85 0.21 2.61
N GLY A 128 19.86 -0.49 3.17
CA GLY A 128 18.66 0.09 3.80
C GLY A 128 17.72 0.80 2.81
N GLU A 129 17.93 0.61 1.50
CA GLU A 129 17.14 1.23 0.45
C GLU A 129 15.93 0.40 0.03
N TRP A 130 15.94 -0.89 0.40
CA TRP A 130 14.91 -1.84 0.03
C TRP A 130 13.90 -2.07 1.17
N LYS A 131 12.66 -2.30 0.79
CA LYS A 131 11.62 -2.79 1.68
C LYS A 131 11.23 -4.20 1.25
N PHE A 132 11.10 -5.08 2.21
CA PHE A 132 10.79 -6.50 2.01
C PHE A 132 9.39 -6.81 2.52
N GLY A 133 8.86 -7.95 2.11
CA GLY A 133 7.56 -8.41 2.56
C GLY A 133 6.51 -8.49 1.44
N ARG A 134 5.39 -9.11 1.74
CA ARG A 134 4.30 -9.28 0.77
C ARG A 134 3.75 -7.92 0.33
N GLY A 135 3.70 -7.70 -0.98
CA GLY A 135 3.24 -6.45 -1.58
C GLY A 135 4.32 -5.37 -1.73
N SER A 136 5.60 -5.65 -1.36
CA SER A 136 6.67 -4.65 -1.44
C SER A 136 7.13 -4.34 -2.87
N CYS A 137 6.94 -5.22 -3.82
CA CYS A 137 7.28 -5.00 -5.22
C CYS A 137 6.11 -5.20 -6.18
N ASP A 138 4.92 -5.31 -5.64
CA ASP A 138 3.68 -5.48 -6.36
C ASP A 138 2.56 -4.79 -5.59
N MET A 139 1.57 -4.23 -6.26
CA MET A 139 0.29 -3.71 -5.78
C MET A 139 0.32 -2.60 -4.72
N LYS A 140 1.21 -2.64 -3.73
CA LYS A 140 1.29 -1.63 -2.66
C LYS A 140 2.50 -0.70 -2.82
N ALA A 141 3.38 -0.99 -3.77
CA ALA A 141 4.60 -0.23 -4.03
C ALA A 141 4.37 1.07 -4.81
#